data_7561f0b57e3556c416f3d904141b9afc
#
_entry.id   7561f0b57e3556c416f3d904141b9afc
#
_cell.length_a   1.000
_cell.length_b   1.000
_cell.length_c   1.000
_cell.angle_alpha   90.00
_cell.angle_beta   90.00
_cell.angle_gamma   90.00
#
_symmetry.space_group_name_H-M   'P 1'
#
loop_
_entity.id
_entity.type
_entity.pdbx_description
1 polymer ?
#
loop_
_entity_poly.entity_id
_entity_poly.type
_entity_poly.pdbx_seq_one_letter_code
_entity_poly.pdbx_strand_id
1 'polypeptide(L)'
;MGMRQKQTVRTVGRPRSFETGKALDAAMKVFWRKGYEGASLSDLTRAMGINRPSLYAAFGDKESLFRKVLDRYDSGPAAYVREALNQPTALAAVERLMEGAAELATASSNPRGCLFVQGALACGDGAKAIRDDLILRRDAGEKAVRQRLKRAQAEGDLPRDANPADLARYVVTMIHGIAVQAASGAARDQLRRVIRTALRAWPQ
;
A
#
# COMPACT_ATOMS: atom_id res chain seq x y z
N MET A 1 51.94 26.50 -41.57
CA MET A 1 51.92 25.17 -40.91
C MET A 1 51.06 25.30 -39.66
N GLY A 2 49.78 25.01 -39.77
CA GLY A 2 48.79 25.25 -38.71
C GLY A 2 48.43 23.94 -38.05
N MET A 3 48.76 23.80 -36.76
CA MET A 3 48.35 22.67 -35.94
C MET A 3 46.88 22.82 -35.51
N ARG A 4 46.01 21.92 -36.01
CA ARG A 4 44.66 21.76 -35.53
C ARG A 4 44.67 20.98 -34.21
N GLN A 5 44.31 21.64 -33.11
CA GLN A 5 44.02 20.99 -31.85
C GLN A 5 42.72 20.18 -31.97
N LYS A 6 42.80 18.87 -31.79
CA LYS A 6 41.63 18.00 -31.64
C LYS A 6 41.02 18.18 -30.24
N GLN A 7 39.85 18.84 -30.17
CA GLN A 7 39.04 18.83 -28.97
C GLN A 7 38.45 17.42 -28.79
N THR A 8 38.90 16.73 -27.74
CA THR A 8 38.31 15.48 -27.26
C THR A 8 36.98 15.82 -26.57
N VAL A 9 35.87 15.48 -27.24
CA VAL A 9 34.54 15.49 -26.64
C VAL A 9 34.49 14.39 -25.58
N ARG A 10 34.43 14.80 -24.30
CA ARG A 10 34.12 13.87 -23.19
C ARG A 10 32.72 13.33 -23.39
N THR A 11 32.61 12.09 -23.85
CA THR A 11 31.36 11.33 -23.82
C THR A 11 30.94 11.17 -22.36
N VAL A 12 29.90 11.87 -21.98
CA VAL A 12 29.20 11.64 -20.69
C VAL A 12 28.72 10.21 -20.71
N GLY A 13 29.28 9.37 -19.87
CA GLY A 13 28.93 7.95 -19.77
C GLY A 13 27.44 7.78 -19.55
N ARG A 14 26.83 6.89 -20.32
CA ARG A 14 25.43 6.48 -20.18
C ARG A 14 25.12 6.22 -18.71
N PRO A 15 24.09 6.86 -18.10
CA PRO A 15 23.74 6.60 -16.73
C PRO A 15 23.51 5.09 -16.57
N ARG A 16 24.12 4.46 -15.58
CA ARG A 16 23.80 3.07 -15.21
C ARG A 16 22.30 3.07 -14.89
N SER A 17 21.49 2.45 -15.75
CA SER A 17 20.06 2.26 -15.52
C SER A 17 19.97 1.30 -14.34
N PHE A 18 19.84 1.84 -13.10
CA PHE A 18 19.41 1.01 -11.97
C PHE A 18 17.99 0.52 -12.29
N GLU A 19 17.68 -0.71 -11.86
CA GLU A 19 16.33 -1.24 -12.07
C GLU A 19 15.34 -0.46 -11.21
N THR A 20 14.61 0.45 -11.84
CA THR A 20 13.64 1.35 -11.20
C THR A 20 12.64 0.59 -10.32
N GLY A 21 12.23 -0.62 -10.74
CA GLY A 21 11.34 -1.48 -9.96
C GLY A 21 11.94 -1.91 -8.63
N LYS A 22 13.18 -2.41 -8.63
CA LYS A 22 13.89 -2.80 -7.39
C LYS A 22 14.12 -1.61 -6.47
N ALA A 23 14.44 -0.45 -7.03
CA ALA A 23 14.61 0.77 -6.26
C ALA A 23 13.29 1.19 -5.59
N LEU A 24 12.15 1.12 -6.30
CA LEU A 24 10.83 1.37 -5.71
C LEU A 24 10.47 0.37 -4.62
N ASP A 25 10.78 -0.91 -4.79
CA ASP A 25 10.53 -1.94 -3.76
C ASP A 25 11.36 -1.67 -2.49
N ALA A 26 12.60 -1.21 -2.66
CA ALA A 26 13.44 -0.81 -1.53
C ALA A 26 12.91 0.45 -0.82
N ALA A 27 12.53 1.49 -1.58
CA ALA A 27 11.90 2.69 -1.04
C ALA A 27 10.59 2.38 -0.31
N MET A 28 9.75 1.50 -0.88
CA MET A 28 8.50 1.04 -0.28
C MET A 28 8.72 0.46 1.12
N LYS A 29 9.73 -0.39 1.31
CA LYS A 29 10.06 -0.96 2.62
C LYS A 29 10.52 0.09 3.63
N VAL A 30 11.19 1.16 3.18
CA VAL A 30 11.58 2.29 4.05
C VAL A 30 10.36 3.07 4.49
N PHE A 31 9.52 3.49 3.54
CA PHE A 31 8.29 4.22 3.85
C PHE A 31 7.31 3.41 4.69
N TRP A 32 7.20 2.11 4.44
CA TRP A 32 6.32 1.23 5.22
C TRP A 32 6.74 1.15 6.70
N ARG A 33 8.05 1.10 6.97
CA ARG A 33 8.57 1.05 8.36
C ARG A 33 8.54 2.39 9.08
N LYS A 34 8.85 3.48 8.37
CA LYS A 34 9.10 4.80 8.98
C LYS A 34 7.98 5.81 8.76
N GLY A 35 6.99 5.50 7.94
CA GLY A 35 6.02 6.46 7.45
C GLY A 35 6.64 7.46 6.46
N TYR A 36 5.83 8.38 5.94
CA TYR A 36 6.31 9.39 4.99
C TYR A 36 7.32 10.34 5.63
N GLU A 37 6.98 10.94 6.77
CA GLU A 37 7.84 11.95 7.41
C GLU A 37 9.11 11.36 8.00
N GLY A 38 9.03 10.19 8.65
CA GLY A 38 10.17 9.53 9.27
C GLY A 38 11.19 8.95 8.29
N ALA A 39 10.84 8.83 7.01
CA ALA A 39 11.74 8.38 5.95
C ALA A 39 12.59 9.56 5.42
N SER A 40 13.87 9.63 5.79
CA SER A 40 14.78 10.64 5.26
C SER A 40 15.23 10.33 3.83
N LEU A 41 15.65 11.35 3.05
CA LEU A 41 16.28 11.15 1.74
C LEU A 41 17.53 10.27 1.82
N SER A 42 18.26 10.33 2.94
CA SER A 42 19.44 9.49 3.17
C SER A 42 19.07 8.02 3.38
N ASP A 43 17.97 7.74 4.11
CA ASP A 43 17.46 6.38 4.25
C ASP A 43 17.02 5.79 2.91
N LEU A 44 16.30 6.61 2.11
CA LEU A 44 15.77 6.22 0.81
C LEU A 44 16.92 5.93 -0.17
N THR A 45 17.86 6.86 -0.36
CA THR A 45 18.98 6.68 -1.28
C THR A 45 19.88 5.50 -0.90
N ARG A 46 20.12 5.29 0.40
CA ARG A 46 20.85 4.12 0.90
C ARG A 46 20.14 2.82 0.57
N ALA A 47 18.84 2.74 0.86
CA ALA A 47 18.05 1.52 0.60
C ALA A 47 17.91 1.22 -0.89
N MET A 48 17.75 2.26 -1.71
CA MET A 48 17.61 2.16 -3.17
C MET A 48 18.95 1.90 -3.88
N GLY A 49 20.09 2.06 -3.20
CA GLY A 49 21.44 1.91 -3.79
C GLY A 49 21.78 2.99 -4.82
N ILE A 50 21.22 4.21 -4.69
CA ILE A 50 21.41 5.33 -5.60
C ILE A 50 21.79 6.60 -4.85
N ASN A 51 22.37 7.58 -5.55
CA ASN A 51 22.64 8.90 -4.99
C ASN A 51 21.43 9.85 -5.12
N ARG A 52 21.47 10.99 -4.42
CA ARG A 52 20.38 11.99 -4.47
C ARG A 52 20.09 12.52 -5.88
N PRO A 53 21.09 12.91 -6.70
CA PRO A 53 20.84 13.34 -8.08
C PRO A 53 20.10 12.30 -8.92
N SER A 54 20.45 11.01 -8.78
CA SER A 54 19.76 9.91 -9.47
C SER A 54 18.32 9.72 -8.98
N LEU A 55 18.07 9.92 -7.67
CA LEU A 55 16.71 9.86 -7.11
C LEU A 55 15.84 10.97 -7.72
N TYR A 56 16.33 12.22 -7.72
CA TYR A 56 15.59 13.34 -8.29
C TYR A 56 15.35 13.19 -9.79
N ALA A 57 16.36 12.74 -10.54
CA ALA A 57 16.25 12.52 -11.97
C ALA A 57 15.22 11.45 -12.35
N ALA A 58 15.10 10.36 -11.54
CA ALA A 58 14.22 9.23 -11.85
C ALA A 58 12.80 9.37 -11.28
N PHE A 59 12.68 9.97 -10.10
CA PHE A 59 11.44 9.96 -9.33
C PHE A 59 10.88 11.35 -9.02
N GLY A 60 11.62 12.41 -9.27
CA GLY A 60 11.29 13.78 -8.85
C GLY A 60 11.63 13.99 -7.37
N ASP A 61 10.71 14.54 -6.62
CA ASP A 61 10.87 14.78 -5.19
C ASP A 61 10.44 13.57 -4.32
N LYS A 62 10.56 13.72 -3.00
CA LYS A 62 10.14 12.68 -2.03
C LYS A 62 8.66 12.37 -2.12
N GLU A 63 7.83 13.38 -2.40
CA GLU A 63 6.38 13.25 -2.53
C GLU A 63 6.02 12.43 -3.78
N SER A 64 6.61 12.76 -4.93
CA SER A 64 6.44 12.03 -6.18
C SER A 64 6.93 10.58 -6.07
N LEU A 65 8.07 10.35 -5.38
CA LEU A 65 8.55 9.01 -5.09
C LEU A 65 7.55 8.24 -4.22
N PHE A 66 6.99 8.88 -3.18
CA PHE A 66 6.04 8.21 -2.29
C PHE A 66 4.76 7.82 -3.03
N ARG A 67 4.21 8.69 -3.89
CA ARG A 67 3.05 8.35 -4.73
C ARG A 67 3.31 7.15 -5.63
N LYS A 68 4.48 7.09 -6.29
CA LYS A 68 4.88 5.91 -7.07
C LYS A 68 5.00 4.65 -6.22
N VAL A 69 5.45 4.80 -4.97
CA VAL A 69 5.50 3.69 -4.01
C VAL A 69 4.10 3.24 -3.61
N LEU A 70 3.14 4.15 -3.41
CA LEU A 70 1.74 3.79 -3.13
C LEU A 70 1.12 3.03 -4.31
N ASP A 71 1.37 3.45 -5.55
CA ASP A 71 0.89 2.75 -6.75
C ASP A 71 1.52 1.34 -6.87
N ARG A 72 2.81 1.24 -6.54
CA ARG A 72 3.53 -0.05 -6.51
C ARG A 72 3.01 -0.98 -5.42
N TYR A 73 2.66 -0.42 -4.25
CA TYR A 73 2.06 -1.16 -3.15
C TYR A 73 0.68 -1.70 -3.53
N ASP A 74 -0.16 -0.88 -4.14
CA ASP A 74 -1.51 -1.24 -4.58
C ASP A 74 -1.48 -2.36 -5.64
N SER A 75 -0.60 -2.23 -6.63
CA SER A 75 -0.47 -3.22 -7.71
C SER A 75 0.28 -4.50 -7.32
N GLY A 76 1.05 -4.48 -6.23
CA GLY A 76 1.87 -5.57 -5.74
C GLY A 76 1.33 -6.16 -4.43
N PRO A 77 1.86 -5.75 -3.26
CA PRO A 77 1.47 -6.33 -1.97
C PRO A 77 -0.03 -6.32 -1.69
N ALA A 78 -0.75 -5.26 -2.07
CA ALA A 78 -2.20 -5.13 -1.87
C ALA A 78 -3.05 -5.71 -3.01
N ALA A 79 -2.45 -6.33 -4.03
CA ALA A 79 -3.18 -6.87 -5.19
C ALA A 79 -4.22 -7.95 -4.83
N TYR A 80 -4.07 -8.63 -3.68
CA TYR A 80 -5.04 -9.60 -3.16
C TYR A 80 -6.45 -9.00 -3.00
N VAL A 81 -6.57 -7.68 -2.83
CA VAL A 81 -7.87 -7.00 -2.68
C VAL A 81 -8.73 -7.22 -3.93
N ARG A 82 -8.14 -7.14 -5.13
CA ARG A 82 -8.87 -7.40 -6.38
C ARG A 82 -9.34 -8.84 -6.50
N GLU A 83 -8.50 -9.79 -6.10
CA GLU A 83 -8.85 -11.21 -6.05
C GLU A 83 -9.99 -11.46 -5.05
N ALA A 84 -9.92 -10.86 -3.87
CA ALA A 84 -10.94 -10.97 -2.84
C ALA A 84 -12.29 -10.42 -3.30
N LEU A 85 -12.32 -9.25 -3.95
CA LEU A 85 -13.57 -8.65 -4.46
C LEU A 85 -14.23 -9.46 -5.60
N ASN A 86 -13.48 -10.37 -6.23
CA ASN A 86 -13.99 -11.27 -7.27
C ASN A 86 -14.44 -12.63 -6.74
N GLN A 87 -14.41 -12.87 -5.43
CA GLN A 87 -14.92 -14.10 -4.84
C GLN A 87 -16.43 -14.27 -5.11
N PRO A 88 -16.94 -15.50 -5.21
CA PRO A 88 -18.32 -15.78 -5.66
C PRO A 88 -19.37 -15.20 -4.71
N THR A 89 -19.16 -15.24 -3.39
CA THR A 89 -20.12 -14.74 -2.40
C THR A 89 -19.60 -13.52 -1.63
N ALA A 90 -20.51 -12.76 -1.02
CA ALA A 90 -20.15 -11.63 -0.13
C ALA A 90 -19.30 -12.11 1.05
N LEU A 91 -19.70 -13.21 1.68
CA LEU A 91 -18.97 -13.79 2.80
C LEU A 91 -17.56 -14.21 2.39
N ALA A 92 -17.41 -14.93 1.28
CA ALA A 92 -16.09 -15.35 0.77
C ALA A 92 -15.21 -14.14 0.41
N ALA A 93 -15.79 -13.08 -0.15
CA ALA A 93 -15.06 -11.85 -0.45
C ALA A 93 -14.55 -11.16 0.82
N VAL A 94 -15.39 -11.05 1.84
CA VAL A 94 -15.03 -10.42 3.13
C VAL A 94 -14.00 -11.25 3.89
N GLU A 95 -14.18 -12.57 3.94
CA GLU A 95 -13.20 -13.49 4.53
C GLU A 95 -11.85 -13.37 3.84
N ARG A 96 -11.81 -13.42 2.50
CA ARG A 96 -10.56 -13.30 1.73
C ARG A 96 -9.90 -11.93 1.91
N LEU A 97 -10.66 -10.83 2.04
CA LEU A 97 -10.15 -9.50 2.34
C LEU A 97 -9.47 -9.46 3.71
N MET A 98 -10.10 -9.98 4.76
CA MET A 98 -9.57 -9.96 6.12
C MET A 98 -8.36 -10.90 6.27
N GLU A 99 -8.42 -12.11 5.70
CA GLU A 99 -7.31 -13.06 5.72
C GLU A 99 -6.10 -12.50 4.94
N GLY A 100 -6.33 -11.93 3.76
CA GLY A 100 -5.28 -11.30 2.96
C GLY A 100 -4.61 -10.12 3.70
N ALA A 101 -5.39 -9.34 4.44
CA ALA A 101 -4.84 -8.28 5.29
C ALA A 101 -3.94 -8.85 6.40
N ALA A 102 -4.37 -9.92 7.07
CA ALA A 102 -3.57 -10.57 8.11
C ALA A 102 -2.30 -11.21 7.53
N GLU A 103 -2.39 -11.86 6.36
CA GLU A 103 -1.26 -12.43 5.64
C GLU A 103 -0.23 -11.36 5.28
N LEU A 104 -0.67 -10.29 4.62
CA LEU A 104 0.19 -9.19 4.21
C LEU A 104 0.86 -8.52 5.41
N ALA A 105 0.08 -8.19 6.45
CA ALA A 105 0.54 -7.46 7.61
C ALA A 105 1.51 -8.25 8.50
N THR A 106 1.54 -9.59 8.39
CA THR A 106 2.40 -10.47 9.18
C THR A 106 3.46 -11.22 8.37
N ALA A 107 3.54 -10.99 7.07
CA ALA A 107 4.52 -11.65 6.19
C ALA A 107 5.95 -11.24 6.59
N SER A 108 6.85 -12.21 6.76
CA SER A 108 8.25 -11.99 7.14
C SER A 108 9.06 -11.23 6.07
N SER A 109 8.62 -11.29 4.81
CA SER A 109 9.25 -10.56 3.68
C SER A 109 8.96 -9.05 3.69
N ASN A 110 7.96 -8.61 4.47
CA ASN A 110 7.46 -7.24 4.51
C ASN A 110 7.61 -6.62 5.91
N PRO A 111 7.66 -5.29 6.01
CA PRO A 111 7.40 -4.61 7.27
C PRO A 111 5.99 -4.96 7.78
N ARG A 112 5.83 -5.09 9.10
CA ARG A 112 4.53 -5.43 9.70
C ARG A 112 3.52 -4.29 9.53
N GLY A 113 2.25 -4.65 9.42
CA GLY A 113 1.16 -3.69 9.24
C GLY A 113 0.83 -3.39 7.77
N CYS A 114 0.26 -2.21 7.50
CA CYS A 114 -0.19 -1.77 6.18
C CYS A 114 0.35 -0.37 5.87
N LEU A 115 0.93 -0.18 4.68
CA LEU A 115 1.48 1.12 4.26
C LEU A 115 0.40 2.21 4.22
N PHE A 116 -0.81 1.91 3.73
CA PHE A 116 -1.92 2.88 3.67
C PHE A 116 -2.44 3.31 5.04
N VAL A 117 -2.32 2.43 6.05
CA VAL A 117 -2.72 2.76 7.43
C VAL A 117 -1.62 3.56 8.13
N GLN A 118 -0.39 3.02 8.15
CA GLN A 118 0.73 3.61 8.88
C GLN A 118 1.19 4.94 8.28
N GLY A 119 1.18 5.07 6.95
CA GLY A 119 1.59 6.27 6.25
C GLY A 119 0.73 7.50 6.57
N ALA A 120 -0.57 7.30 6.86
CA ALA A 120 -1.51 8.39 7.10
C ALA A 120 -1.55 8.87 8.57
N LEU A 121 -1.26 7.98 9.52
CA LEU A 121 -1.36 8.29 10.95
C LEU A 121 -0.21 9.16 11.47
N ALA A 122 0.88 9.25 10.72
CA ALA A 122 2.11 9.95 11.10
C ALA A 122 2.40 11.19 10.23
N CYS A 123 1.39 11.76 9.57
CA CYS A 123 1.57 12.96 8.74
C CYS A 123 1.20 14.21 9.53
N GLY A 124 2.19 15.06 9.83
CA GLY A 124 1.98 16.41 10.33
C GLY A 124 1.49 17.37 9.24
N ASP A 125 1.35 18.66 9.57
CA ASP A 125 0.79 19.67 8.66
C ASP A 125 1.60 19.86 7.38
N GLY A 126 2.92 19.63 7.41
CA GLY A 126 3.80 19.71 6.25
C GLY A 126 3.58 18.62 5.19
N ALA A 127 2.84 17.56 5.51
CA ALA A 127 2.55 16.43 4.62
C ALA A 127 1.06 16.32 4.26
N LYS A 128 0.34 17.44 4.27
CA LYS A 128 -1.10 17.49 4.00
C LYS A 128 -1.47 16.80 2.67
N ALA A 129 -0.74 17.07 1.59
CA ALA A 129 -1.02 16.48 0.28
C ALA A 129 -0.89 14.95 0.28
N ILE A 130 0.08 14.41 1.02
CA ILE A 130 0.26 12.95 1.20
C ILE A 130 -0.84 12.36 2.06
N ARG A 131 -1.23 13.05 3.14
CA ARG A 131 -2.35 12.63 3.99
C ARG A 131 -3.65 12.54 3.19
N ASP A 132 -3.94 13.57 2.38
CA ASP A 132 -5.13 13.63 1.55
C ASP A 132 -5.15 12.51 0.49
N ASP A 133 -4.00 12.21 -0.15
CA ASP A 133 -3.87 11.08 -1.10
C ASP A 133 -4.14 9.72 -0.41
N LEU A 134 -3.59 9.51 0.78
CA LEU A 134 -3.83 8.29 1.55
C LEU A 134 -5.30 8.16 2.00
N ILE A 135 -5.96 9.26 2.35
CA ILE A 135 -7.40 9.28 2.64
C ILE A 135 -8.19 8.87 1.39
N LEU A 136 -7.92 9.48 0.24
CA LEU A 136 -8.58 9.16 -1.03
C LEU A 136 -8.42 7.68 -1.42
N ARG A 137 -7.23 7.10 -1.24
CA ARG A 137 -6.98 5.68 -1.52
C ARG A 137 -7.77 4.75 -0.58
N ARG A 138 -7.86 5.08 0.70
CA ARG A 138 -8.67 4.31 1.66
C ARG A 138 -10.16 4.43 1.35
N ASP A 139 -10.64 5.62 1.01
CA ASP A 139 -12.02 5.83 0.59
C ASP A 139 -12.35 5.07 -0.70
N ALA A 140 -11.43 5.01 -1.65
CA ALA A 140 -11.58 4.21 -2.86
C ALA A 140 -11.70 2.71 -2.53
N GLY A 141 -10.89 2.21 -1.60
CA GLY A 141 -10.98 0.84 -1.11
C GLY A 141 -12.33 0.52 -0.46
N GLU A 142 -12.83 1.40 0.42
CA GLU A 142 -14.15 1.25 1.03
C GLU A 142 -15.28 1.29 -0.01
N LYS A 143 -15.19 2.20 -0.98
CA LYS A 143 -16.16 2.26 -2.10
C LYS A 143 -16.19 0.97 -2.90
N ALA A 144 -15.03 0.36 -3.16
CA ALA A 144 -14.93 -0.92 -3.88
C ALA A 144 -15.61 -2.06 -3.10
N VAL A 145 -15.36 -2.16 -1.80
CA VAL A 145 -16.04 -3.13 -0.92
C VAL A 145 -17.56 -2.88 -0.93
N ARG A 146 -17.99 -1.66 -0.76
CA ARG A 146 -19.43 -1.29 -0.81
C ARG A 146 -20.07 -1.67 -2.14
N GLN A 147 -19.42 -1.45 -3.27
CA GLN A 147 -19.92 -1.83 -4.59
C GLN A 147 -20.07 -3.35 -4.71
N ARG A 148 -19.08 -4.12 -4.21
CA ARG A 148 -19.16 -5.59 -4.16
C ARG A 148 -20.35 -6.07 -3.34
N LEU A 149 -20.60 -5.46 -2.18
CA LEU A 149 -21.72 -5.82 -1.29
C LEU A 149 -23.07 -5.43 -1.89
N LYS A 150 -23.16 -4.28 -2.56
CA LYS A 150 -24.39 -3.91 -3.32
C LYS A 150 -24.69 -4.93 -4.42
N ARG A 151 -23.68 -5.40 -5.14
CA ARG A 151 -23.84 -6.45 -6.14
C ARG A 151 -24.35 -7.74 -5.50
N ALA A 152 -23.78 -8.18 -4.38
CA ALA A 152 -24.23 -9.35 -3.65
C ALA A 152 -25.69 -9.24 -3.19
N GLN A 153 -26.10 -8.07 -2.72
CA GLN A 153 -27.49 -7.82 -2.33
C GLN A 153 -28.45 -7.90 -3.52
N ALA A 154 -28.08 -7.36 -4.68
CA ALA A 154 -28.86 -7.45 -5.91
C ALA A 154 -28.94 -8.90 -6.43
N GLU A 155 -27.92 -9.71 -6.21
CA GLU A 155 -27.85 -11.14 -6.58
C GLU A 155 -28.53 -12.05 -5.54
N GLY A 156 -29.00 -11.52 -4.41
CA GLY A 156 -29.65 -12.29 -3.34
C GLY A 156 -28.69 -13.00 -2.38
N ASP A 157 -27.39 -12.73 -2.48
CA ASP A 157 -26.32 -13.29 -1.64
C ASP A 157 -26.09 -12.48 -0.34
N LEU A 158 -26.85 -11.39 -0.15
CA LEU A 158 -26.87 -10.60 1.06
C LEU A 158 -28.30 -10.22 1.40
N PRO A 159 -28.74 -10.27 2.69
CA PRO A 159 -30.10 -9.91 3.09
C PRO A 159 -30.52 -8.51 2.62
N ARG A 160 -31.79 -8.35 2.25
CA ARG A 160 -32.34 -7.07 1.72
C ARG A 160 -32.31 -5.94 2.74
N ASP A 161 -32.41 -6.24 4.02
CA ASP A 161 -32.35 -5.31 5.14
C ASP A 161 -30.90 -4.98 5.59
N ALA A 162 -29.91 -5.73 5.09
CA ALA A 162 -28.51 -5.39 5.34
C ALA A 162 -28.12 -4.07 4.65
N ASN A 163 -27.37 -3.22 5.33
CA ASN A 163 -26.85 -1.97 4.77
C ASN A 163 -25.45 -2.16 4.19
N PRO A 164 -25.26 -2.18 2.84
CA PRO A 164 -23.95 -2.39 2.25
C PRO A 164 -22.91 -1.31 2.60
N ALA A 165 -23.34 -0.09 2.98
CA ALA A 165 -22.39 0.96 3.37
C ALA A 165 -21.86 0.72 4.78
N ASP A 166 -22.71 0.35 5.72
CA ASP A 166 -22.29 0.04 7.09
C ASP A 166 -21.44 -1.21 7.15
N LEU A 167 -21.80 -2.23 6.38
CA LEU A 167 -21.01 -3.46 6.25
C LEU A 167 -19.63 -3.19 5.62
N ALA A 168 -19.54 -2.35 4.59
CA ALA A 168 -18.27 -1.98 4.00
C ALA A 168 -17.39 -1.24 5.01
N ARG A 169 -17.96 -0.31 5.77
CA ARG A 169 -17.27 0.41 6.85
C ARG A 169 -16.78 -0.56 7.95
N TYR A 170 -17.62 -1.51 8.34
CA TYR A 170 -17.25 -2.55 9.29
C TYR A 170 -16.05 -3.36 8.79
N VAL A 171 -16.10 -3.87 7.55
CA VAL A 171 -15.01 -4.66 6.94
C VAL A 171 -13.71 -3.89 6.90
N VAL A 172 -13.75 -2.64 6.44
CA VAL A 172 -12.54 -1.79 6.34
C VAL A 172 -11.99 -1.45 7.72
N THR A 173 -12.85 -1.21 8.71
CA THR A 173 -12.44 -0.99 10.10
C THR A 173 -11.70 -2.21 10.66
N MET A 174 -12.21 -3.42 10.39
CA MET A 174 -11.55 -4.67 10.79
C MET A 174 -10.19 -4.84 10.11
N ILE A 175 -10.09 -4.58 8.80
CA ILE A 175 -8.83 -4.64 8.04
C ILE A 175 -7.79 -3.65 8.61
N HIS A 176 -8.20 -2.42 8.92
CA HIS A 176 -7.32 -1.42 9.53
C HIS A 176 -6.89 -1.83 10.94
N GLY A 177 -7.82 -2.35 11.75
CA GLY A 177 -7.51 -2.90 13.07
C GLY A 177 -6.52 -4.07 13.02
N ILE A 178 -6.69 -4.99 12.07
CA ILE A 178 -5.76 -6.09 11.81
C ILE A 178 -4.36 -5.55 11.50
N ALA A 179 -4.25 -4.53 10.64
CA ALA A 179 -2.96 -3.94 10.29
C ALA A 179 -2.26 -3.29 11.50
N VAL A 180 -3.01 -2.56 12.34
CA VAL A 180 -2.50 -1.93 13.57
C VAL A 180 -2.04 -2.99 14.57
N GLN A 181 -2.84 -4.01 14.82
CA GLN A 181 -2.50 -5.11 15.73
C GLN A 181 -1.26 -5.88 15.24
N ALA A 182 -1.16 -6.14 13.93
CA ALA A 182 0.03 -6.74 13.35
C ALA A 182 1.27 -5.86 13.57
N ALA A 183 1.19 -4.56 13.33
CA ALA A 183 2.29 -3.62 13.57
C ALA A 183 2.73 -3.61 15.04
N SER A 184 1.78 -3.82 15.97
CA SER A 184 2.02 -3.94 17.42
C SER A 184 2.52 -5.33 17.86
N GLY A 185 2.78 -6.26 16.92
CA GLY A 185 3.39 -7.56 17.22
C GLY A 185 2.44 -8.75 17.26
N ALA A 186 1.12 -8.57 17.03
CA ALA A 186 0.17 -9.68 17.03
C ALA A 186 0.55 -10.75 16.01
N ALA A 187 0.54 -12.02 16.42
CA ALA A 187 0.81 -13.15 15.54
C ALA A 187 -0.38 -13.40 14.57
N ARG A 188 -0.09 -13.98 13.40
CA ARG A 188 -1.13 -14.27 12.38
C ARG A 188 -2.29 -15.07 12.96
N ASP A 189 -2.01 -16.09 13.77
CA ASP A 189 -3.07 -16.93 14.35
C ASP A 189 -3.95 -16.18 15.36
N GLN A 190 -3.42 -15.17 16.04
CA GLN A 190 -4.24 -14.29 16.89
C GLN A 190 -5.21 -13.46 16.03
N LEU A 191 -4.71 -12.89 14.92
CA LEU A 191 -5.53 -12.12 13.97
C LEU A 191 -6.59 -12.99 13.30
N ARG A 192 -6.27 -14.22 12.94
CA ARG A 192 -7.25 -15.18 12.41
C ARG A 192 -8.37 -15.51 13.39
N ARG A 193 -8.07 -15.59 14.70
CA ARG A 193 -9.13 -15.74 15.72
C ARG A 193 -10.07 -14.54 15.75
N VAL A 194 -9.53 -13.31 15.63
CA VAL A 194 -10.34 -12.09 15.53
C VAL A 194 -11.20 -12.10 14.27
N ILE A 195 -10.64 -12.50 13.12
CA ILE A 195 -11.38 -12.63 11.85
C ILE A 195 -12.56 -13.59 12.02
N ARG A 196 -12.33 -14.79 12.57
CA ARG A 196 -13.42 -15.75 12.81
C ARG A 196 -14.50 -15.19 13.74
N THR A 197 -14.14 -14.43 14.74
CA THR A 197 -15.10 -13.75 15.63
C THR A 197 -15.91 -12.70 14.86
N ALA A 198 -15.26 -11.89 14.04
CA ALA A 198 -15.91 -10.88 13.21
C ALA A 198 -16.90 -11.49 12.19
N LEU A 199 -16.53 -12.62 11.57
CA LEU A 199 -17.37 -13.30 10.58
C LEU A 199 -18.62 -13.95 11.20
N ARG A 200 -18.63 -14.26 12.51
CA ARG A 200 -19.86 -14.73 13.20
C ARG A 200 -20.96 -13.67 13.26
N ALA A 201 -20.60 -12.40 13.21
CA ALA A 201 -21.55 -11.29 13.17
C ALA A 201 -21.98 -10.91 11.74
N TRP A 202 -21.50 -11.65 10.73
CA TRP A 202 -21.88 -11.40 9.34
C TRP A 202 -23.36 -11.78 9.12
N PRO A 203 -24.15 -10.92 8.45
CA PRO A 203 -25.56 -11.24 8.15
C PRO A 203 -25.65 -12.47 7.24
N GLN A 204 -26.60 -13.39 7.61
CA GLN A 204 -26.89 -14.64 6.89
C GLN A 204 -28.07 -14.44 5.96
#